data_d5fc8129b6bd53a5a5243763a0d7e2a9
#
_entry.id   d5fc8129b6bd53a5a5243763a0d7e2a9
#
_cell.length_a   1.000
_cell.length_b   1.000
_cell.length_c   1.000
_cell.angle_alpha   90.00
_cell.angle_beta   90.00
_cell.angle_gamma   90.00
#
_symmetry.space_group_name_H-M   'P 1'
#
loop_
_entity.id
_entity.type
_entity.pdbx_description
1 polymer ?
#
loop_
_entity_poly.entity_id
_entity_poly.type
_entity_poly.pdbx_seq_one_letter_code
_entity_poly.pdbx_strand_id
1 'polypeptide(L)'
;MPKKEKIAFGKLNLLRNDILNNKKKIKIGFIGGGANSFIGYTHRLAARFDNRFDFKAGIFSQNIKKSRDFGTALGLDPDRCYDSYKNMALSESKREDGIEALGIMTPSGDHLKIAKPFIEKGIHIVCDKPLTATISEAEELNKLVIKNKIIFALTHNYSAYPMLREAKKIVSSGKIGNINLVNVEYPQGYTVGIKKKEESKTLKWRLDKKKSGPSMILAEIGTHAYHLLRYVTELEVIELAAEVNSLSKELTVDDNAFLLLRLNNQARGSIWVSSAATGGENGLKIRVFGSKGAVEWFQDDPNNLKFTELDKPMKII
;
A
#
# COMPACT_ATOMS: atom_id res chain seq x y z
N MET A 1 26.54 -21.81 -30.07
CA MET A 1 25.46 -21.03 -29.39
C MET A 1 24.90 -20.01 -30.37
N PRO A 2 23.61 -19.98 -30.63
CA PRO A 2 23.02 -19.00 -31.54
C PRO A 2 23.14 -17.58 -31.05
N LYS A 3 23.29 -16.62 -31.96
CA LYS A 3 23.48 -15.17 -31.65
C LYS A 3 22.44 -14.57 -30.67
N LYS A 4 21.24 -15.14 -30.62
CA LYS A 4 20.15 -14.66 -29.71
C LYS A 4 20.44 -14.92 -28.21
N GLU A 5 21.10 -16.02 -27.87
CA GLU A 5 21.49 -16.31 -26.48
C GLU A 5 22.61 -15.40 -25.97
N LYS A 6 23.58 -15.05 -26.84
CA LYS A 6 24.63 -14.09 -26.49
C LYS A 6 24.10 -12.70 -26.15
N ILE A 7 23.01 -12.26 -26.82
CA ILE A 7 22.37 -10.94 -26.58
C ILE A 7 21.62 -10.97 -25.22
N ALA A 8 20.97 -12.07 -24.86
CA ALA A 8 20.30 -12.20 -23.57
C ALA A 8 21.30 -12.22 -22.40
N PHE A 9 22.40 -12.95 -22.54
CA PHE A 9 23.47 -12.95 -21.52
C PHE A 9 24.19 -11.60 -21.41
N GLY A 10 24.39 -10.89 -22.51
CA GLY A 10 24.97 -9.55 -22.50
C GLY A 10 24.08 -8.54 -21.77
N LYS A 11 22.76 -8.58 -21.98
CA LYS A 11 21.79 -7.73 -21.23
C LYS A 11 21.71 -8.11 -19.75
N LEU A 12 21.78 -9.40 -19.40
CA LEU A 12 21.84 -9.83 -18.00
C LEU A 12 23.10 -9.35 -17.30
N ASN A 13 24.24 -9.37 -17.99
CA ASN A 13 25.52 -8.86 -17.44
C ASN A 13 25.52 -7.33 -17.30
N LEU A 14 24.87 -6.60 -18.21
CA LEU A 14 24.68 -5.15 -18.07
C LEU A 14 23.78 -4.82 -16.87
N LEU A 15 22.66 -5.51 -16.71
CA LEU A 15 21.79 -5.39 -15.53
C LEU A 15 22.51 -5.81 -14.24
N ARG A 16 23.32 -6.87 -14.27
CA ARG A 16 24.15 -7.31 -13.15
C ARG A 16 25.23 -6.28 -12.81
N ASN A 17 25.88 -5.68 -13.79
CA ASN A 17 26.86 -4.64 -13.60
C ASN A 17 26.23 -3.32 -13.11
N ASP A 18 25.02 -2.95 -13.54
CA ASP A 18 24.26 -1.83 -12.99
C ASP A 18 23.80 -2.07 -11.54
N ILE A 19 23.54 -3.32 -11.16
CA ILE A 19 23.22 -3.71 -9.78
C ILE A 19 24.47 -3.78 -8.91
N LEU A 20 25.60 -4.22 -9.47
CA LEU A 20 26.90 -4.34 -8.78
C LEU A 20 27.71 -3.04 -8.78
N ASN A 21 27.51 -2.15 -9.76
CA ASN A 21 28.15 -0.86 -9.81
C ASN A 21 27.47 0.12 -8.85
N ASN A 22 27.88 0.10 -7.61
CA ASN A 22 28.00 1.18 -6.61
C ASN A 22 27.03 2.38 -6.76
N LYS A 23 25.76 2.15 -7.07
CA LYS A 23 24.75 3.20 -6.88
C LYS A 23 24.62 3.39 -5.37
N LYS A 24 24.92 4.59 -4.90
CA LYS A 24 24.76 5.01 -3.50
C LYS A 24 23.39 4.53 -2.99
N LYS A 25 23.39 3.66 -1.96
CA LYS A 25 22.16 3.18 -1.36
C LYS A 25 21.46 4.33 -0.64
N ILE A 26 20.14 4.32 -0.68
CA ILE A 26 19.32 5.26 0.09
C ILE A 26 19.36 4.84 1.56
N LYS A 27 19.84 5.71 2.42
CA LYS A 27 19.84 5.48 3.87
C LYS A 27 18.43 5.62 4.41
N ILE A 28 17.89 4.55 4.98
CA ILE A 28 16.50 4.50 5.44
C ILE A 28 16.41 4.19 6.93
N GLY A 29 15.50 4.87 7.62
CA GLY A 29 15.07 4.54 8.97
C GLY A 29 13.66 3.98 8.98
N PHE A 30 13.27 3.32 10.09
CA PHE A 30 11.93 2.77 10.24
C PHE A 30 11.29 3.17 11.57
N ILE A 31 10.00 3.50 11.55
CA ILE A 31 9.17 3.68 12.75
C ILE A 31 7.98 2.74 12.69
N GLY A 32 7.81 1.92 13.72
CA GLY A 32 6.87 0.80 13.74
C GLY A 32 7.47 -0.47 13.16
N GLY A 33 6.65 -1.43 12.83
CA GLY A 33 7.09 -2.67 12.19
C GLY A 33 8.00 -3.56 13.05
N GLY A 34 7.78 -3.62 14.37
CA GLY A 34 8.58 -4.44 15.29
C GLY A 34 8.53 -5.94 15.01
N ALA A 35 9.11 -6.75 15.91
CA ALA A 35 9.37 -8.19 15.72
C ALA A 35 8.14 -9.01 15.25
N ASN A 36 6.97 -8.72 15.83
CA ASN A 36 5.73 -9.46 15.54
C ASN A 36 4.85 -8.76 14.47
N SER A 37 5.39 -7.78 13.74
CA SER A 37 4.64 -7.06 12.73
C SER A 37 4.81 -7.73 11.37
N PHE A 38 3.71 -8.25 10.81
CA PHE A 38 3.68 -8.77 9.45
C PHE A 38 4.11 -7.69 8.43
N ILE A 39 3.51 -6.50 8.52
CA ILE A 39 3.84 -5.44 7.56
C ILE A 39 5.28 -4.93 7.71
N GLY A 40 5.81 -4.91 8.94
CA GLY A 40 7.20 -4.56 9.19
C GLY A 40 8.18 -5.52 8.55
N TYR A 41 7.89 -6.82 8.60
CA TYR A 41 8.68 -7.84 7.88
C TYR A 41 8.65 -7.59 6.38
N THR A 42 7.47 -7.37 5.82
CA THR A 42 7.26 -7.12 4.38
C THR A 42 8.05 -5.90 3.88
N HIS A 43 7.96 -4.77 4.59
CA HIS A 43 8.73 -3.56 4.23
C HIS A 43 10.24 -3.79 4.27
N ARG A 44 10.74 -4.47 5.32
CA ARG A 44 12.17 -4.76 5.44
C ARG A 44 12.66 -5.74 4.37
N LEU A 45 11.84 -6.74 4.03
CA LEU A 45 12.14 -7.66 2.94
C LEU A 45 12.21 -6.92 1.60
N ALA A 46 11.19 -6.14 1.28
CA ALA A 46 11.13 -5.35 0.05
C ALA A 46 12.32 -4.38 -0.08
N ALA A 47 12.66 -3.68 1.01
CA ALA A 47 13.80 -2.75 1.01
C ALA A 47 15.17 -3.44 0.84
N ARG A 48 15.28 -4.72 1.19
CA ARG A 48 16.53 -5.51 1.02
C ARG A 48 16.61 -6.23 -0.31
N PHE A 49 15.49 -6.49 -0.95
CA PHE A 49 15.40 -7.42 -2.09
C PHE A 49 16.32 -7.03 -3.26
N ASP A 50 16.38 -5.75 -3.61
CA ASP A 50 17.21 -5.26 -4.72
C ASP A 50 18.45 -4.47 -4.25
N ASN A 51 18.77 -4.53 -2.94
CA ASN A 51 19.94 -3.89 -2.32
C ASN A 51 20.01 -2.36 -2.54
N ARG A 52 18.86 -1.69 -2.70
CA ARG A 52 18.78 -0.24 -2.96
C ARG A 52 18.78 0.60 -1.68
N PHE A 53 18.50 -0.01 -0.53
CA PHE A 53 18.39 0.66 0.75
C PHE A 53 19.42 0.16 1.75
N ASP A 54 19.88 1.08 2.60
CA ASP A 54 20.78 0.82 3.72
C ASP A 54 20.09 1.21 5.03
N PHE A 55 19.84 0.23 5.91
CA PHE A 55 19.13 0.44 7.16
C PHE A 55 20.03 1.10 8.18
N LYS A 56 19.66 2.28 8.67
CA LYS A 56 20.51 3.09 9.56
C LYS A 56 19.91 3.31 10.94
N ALA A 57 18.61 3.51 11.06
CA ALA A 57 18.00 3.96 12.31
C ALA A 57 16.59 3.37 12.49
N GLY A 58 16.07 3.36 13.73
CA GLY A 58 14.70 2.92 13.92
C GLY A 58 14.10 3.08 15.30
N ILE A 59 12.76 2.94 15.33
CA ILE A 59 11.92 2.82 16.52
C ILE A 59 10.94 1.69 16.27
N PHE A 60 11.11 0.56 16.94
CA PHE A 60 10.36 -0.68 16.65
C PHE A 60 9.33 -1.05 17.71
N SER A 61 9.34 -0.35 18.85
CA SER A 61 8.43 -0.56 19.97
C SER A 61 8.34 0.70 20.83
N GLN A 62 7.20 0.89 21.50
CA GLN A 62 7.07 1.89 22.56
C GLN A 62 7.95 1.56 23.78
N ASN A 63 8.30 0.29 23.98
CA ASN A 63 9.28 -0.13 24.98
C ASN A 63 10.68 -0.01 24.39
N ILE A 64 11.48 0.92 24.92
CA ILE A 64 12.81 1.26 24.41
C ILE A 64 13.76 0.05 24.42
N LYS A 65 13.74 -0.78 25.46
CA LYS A 65 14.58 -1.98 25.52
C LYS A 65 14.24 -2.94 24.38
N LYS A 66 12.94 -3.27 24.20
CA LYS A 66 12.50 -4.13 23.09
C LYS A 66 12.81 -3.53 21.72
N SER A 67 12.75 -2.20 21.60
CA SER A 67 13.09 -1.49 20.36
C SER A 67 14.57 -1.63 20.05
N ARG A 68 15.45 -1.42 21.02
CA ARG A 68 16.91 -1.57 20.88
C ARG A 68 17.32 -3.01 20.61
N ASP A 69 16.81 -3.96 21.38
CA ASP A 69 17.12 -5.38 21.18
C ASP A 69 16.78 -5.83 19.76
N PHE A 70 15.61 -5.41 19.27
CA PHE A 70 15.19 -5.73 17.89
C PHE A 70 15.99 -4.98 16.81
N GLY A 71 16.28 -3.69 17.03
CA GLY A 71 17.11 -2.91 16.12
C GLY A 71 18.53 -3.48 15.99
N THR A 72 19.14 -3.85 17.11
CA THR A 72 20.46 -4.51 17.15
C THR A 72 20.43 -5.86 16.42
N ALA A 73 19.38 -6.65 16.62
CA ALA A 73 19.19 -7.91 15.89
C ALA A 73 19.03 -7.71 14.36
N LEU A 74 18.59 -6.53 13.92
CA LEU A 74 18.54 -6.15 12.51
C LEU A 74 19.89 -5.62 11.98
N GLY A 75 20.90 -5.47 12.83
CA GLY A 75 22.22 -4.94 12.52
C GLY A 75 22.33 -3.42 12.62
N LEU A 76 21.40 -2.75 13.30
CA LEU A 76 21.50 -1.32 13.55
C LEU A 76 22.46 -1.00 14.68
N ASP A 77 23.11 0.16 14.61
CA ASP A 77 23.82 0.75 15.71
C ASP A 77 22.86 1.00 16.88
N PRO A 78 23.15 0.51 18.11
CA PRO A 78 22.32 0.74 19.29
C PRO A 78 22.02 2.22 19.56
N ASP A 79 22.93 3.14 19.23
CA ASP A 79 22.76 4.58 19.41
C ASP A 79 21.82 5.20 18.38
N ARG A 80 21.48 4.45 17.32
CA ARG A 80 20.48 4.82 16.30
C ARG A 80 19.14 4.11 16.47
N CYS A 81 18.94 3.43 17.62
CA CYS A 81 17.66 2.90 18.08
C CYS A 81 17.03 3.90 19.06
N TYR A 82 16.22 4.80 18.52
CA TYR A 82 15.66 5.94 19.25
C TYR A 82 14.45 5.56 20.11
N ASP A 83 14.13 6.41 21.08
CA ASP A 83 12.93 6.34 21.94
C ASP A 83 11.84 7.32 21.48
N SER A 84 12.22 8.34 20.72
CA SER A 84 11.33 9.41 20.25
C SER A 84 11.56 9.69 18.77
N TYR A 85 10.46 9.75 18.01
CA TYR A 85 10.52 10.13 16.60
C TYR A 85 11.00 11.57 16.38
N LYS A 86 10.75 12.47 17.33
CA LYS A 86 11.26 13.86 17.27
C LYS A 86 12.78 13.89 17.45
N ASN A 87 13.29 13.13 18.41
CA ASN A 87 14.73 13.01 18.64
C ASN A 87 15.41 12.34 17.43
N MET A 88 14.80 11.27 16.88
CA MET A 88 15.29 10.62 15.68
C MET A 88 15.38 11.61 14.51
N ALA A 89 14.31 12.37 14.23
CA ALA A 89 14.30 13.35 13.15
C ALA A 89 15.41 14.42 13.32
N LEU A 90 15.57 14.93 14.55
CA LEU A 90 16.57 15.95 14.86
C LEU A 90 18.00 15.40 14.75
N SER A 91 18.25 14.21 15.29
CA SER A 91 19.57 13.60 15.30
C SER A 91 19.99 13.18 13.89
N GLU A 92 19.13 12.48 13.18
CA GLU A 92 19.41 12.00 11.83
C GLU A 92 19.61 13.14 10.83
N SER A 93 18.86 14.25 10.97
CA SER A 93 19.03 15.43 10.08
C SER A 93 20.35 16.17 10.24
N LYS A 94 21.09 15.95 11.34
CA LYS A 94 22.38 16.58 11.62
C LYS A 94 23.57 15.69 11.26
N ARG A 95 23.34 14.41 10.99
CA ARG A 95 24.41 13.46 10.69
C ARG A 95 24.79 13.51 9.22
N GLU A 96 26.06 13.41 8.92
CA GLU A 96 26.59 13.27 7.57
C GLU A 96 26.11 11.97 6.88
N ASP A 97 25.99 10.90 7.69
CA ASP A 97 25.46 9.60 7.28
C ASP A 97 23.97 9.40 7.66
N GLY A 98 23.26 10.47 7.95
CA GLY A 98 21.85 10.46 8.36
C GLY A 98 20.91 9.84 7.34
N ILE A 99 19.70 9.48 7.77
CA ILE A 99 18.71 8.87 6.89
C ILE A 99 18.21 9.88 5.84
N GLU A 100 18.02 9.38 4.61
CA GLU A 100 17.46 10.12 3.47
C GLU A 100 15.97 9.84 3.32
N ALA A 101 15.50 8.70 3.87
CA ALA A 101 14.10 8.30 3.85
C ALA A 101 13.67 7.66 5.19
N LEU A 102 12.38 7.77 5.51
CA LEU A 102 11.75 7.14 6.67
C LEU A 102 10.61 6.22 6.21
N GLY A 103 10.61 4.96 6.65
CA GLY A 103 9.49 4.05 6.55
C GLY A 103 8.58 4.14 7.78
N ILE A 104 7.29 4.40 7.59
CA ILE A 104 6.29 4.50 8.67
C ILE A 104 5.33 3.33 8.58
N MET A 105 5.26 2.52 9.65
CA MET A 105 4.44 1.31 9.74
C MET A 105 3.71 1.27 11.09
N THR A 106 3.08 2.36 11.45
CA THR A 106 2.29 2.54 12.67
C THR A 106 0.80 2.57 12.34
N PRO A 107 -0.11 2.60 13.33
CA PRO A 107 -1.51 2.91 13.08
C PRO A 107 -1.69 4.25 12.36
N SER A 108 -2.68 4.35 11.48
CA SER A 108 -2.88 5.52 10.60
C SER A 108 -3.08 6.86 11.34
N GLY A 109 -3.67 6.84 12.53
CA GLY A 109 -3.79 8.03 13.39
C GLY A 109 -2.46 8.58 13.93
N ASP A 110 -1.35 7.86 13.70
CA ASP A 110 -0.01 8.31 14.08
C ASP A 110 0.79 8.85 12.89
N HIS A 111 0.34 8.65 11.65
CA HIS A 111 1.12 8.92 10.44
C HIS A 111 1.53 10.39 10.31
N LEU A 112 0.58 11.33 10.42
CA LEU A 112 0.87 12.76 10.32
C LEU A 112 1.87 13.21 11.37
N LYS A 113 1.61 12.89 12.65
CA LYS A 113 2.46 13.37 13.76
C LYS A 113 3.88 12.81 13.71
N ILE A 114 4.04 11.58 13.16
CA ILE A 114 5.36 10.96 12.97
C ILE A 114 6.03 11.56 11.75
N ALA A 115 5.33 11.69 10.60
CA ALA A 115 5.92 12.17 9.36
C ALA A 115 6.38 13.63 9.43
N LYS A 116 5.61 14.50 10.11
CA LYS A 116 5.81 15.95 10.14
C LYS A 116 7.24 16.37 10.49
N PRO A 117 7.86 15.95 11.61
CA PRO A 117 9.21 16.38 11.95
C PRO A 117 10.29 15.93 10.94
N PHE A 118 10.10 14.82 10.24
CA PHE A 118 11.00 14.34 9.20
C PHE A 118 10.82 15.13 7.90
N ILE A 119 9.59 15.40 7.50
CA ILE A 119 9.27 16.25 6.33
C ILE A 119 9.89 17.63 6.48
N GLU A 120 9.75 18.25 7.67
CA GLU A 120 10.34 19.56 7.99
C GLU A 120 11.87 19.57 7.95
N LYS A 121 12.52 18.40 7.99
CA LYS A 121 13.97 18.20 7.85
C LYS A 121 14.38 17.75 6.44
N GLY A 122 13.44 17.69 5.48
CA GLY A 122 13.73 17.29 4.10
C GLY A 122 13.91 15.78 3.91
N ILE A 123 13.54 14.96 4.90
CA ILE A 123 13.62 13.50 4.84
C ILE A 123 12.39 12.97 4.10
N HIS A 124 12.62 12.15 3.07
CA HIS A 124 11.59 11.52 2.28
C HIS A 124 10.80 10.49 3.08
N ILE A 125 9.55 10.22 2.70
CA ILE A 125 8.67 9.32 3.46
C ILE A 125 8.19 8.15 2.58
N VAL A 126 8.25 6.95 3.15
CA VAL A 126 7.52 5.75 2.69
C VAL A 126 6.53 5.40 3.79
N CYS A 127 5.24 5.60 3.55
CA CYS A 127 4.21 5.42 4.57
C CYS A 127 3.29 4.25 4.21
N ASP A 128 2.95 3.44 5.21
CA ASP A 128 1.92 2.41 5.00
C ASP A 128 0.53 3.05 4.86
N LYS A 129 -0.36 2.33 4.18
CA LYS A 129 -1.76 2.76 4.00
C LYS A 129 -2.60 2.50 5.29
N PRO A 130 -3.74 3.16 5.49
CA PRO A 130 -4.20 4.35 4.76
C PRO A 130 -3.35 5.57 5.09
N LEU A 131 -3.46 6.64 4.29
CA LEU A 131 -2.62 7.84 4.43
C LEU A 131 -2.67 8.44 5.84
N THR A 132 -3.88 8.63 6.38
CA THR A 132 -4.15 9.16 7.72
C THR A 132 -5.48 8.59 8.23
N ALA A 133 -5.84 8.88 9.47
CA ALA A 133 -7.13 8.51 10.03
C ALA A 133 -8.26 9.48 9.63
N THR A 134 -7.94 10.74 9.33
CA THR A 134 -8.91 11.79 8.99
C THR A 134 -8.52 12.57 7.75
N ILE A 135 -9.51 13.18 7.09
CA ILE A 135 -9.28 14.02 5.90
C ILE A 135 -8.45 15.26 6.25
N SER A 136 -8.71 15.90 7.40
CA SER A 136 -7.94 17.08 7.82
C SER A 136 -6.45 16.79 8.01
N GLU A 137 -6.11 15.61 8.56
CA GLU A 137 -4.73 15.16 8.65
C GLU A 137 -4.10 14.92 7.27
N ALA A 138 -4.86 14.35 6.34
CA ALA A 138 -4.40 14.13 4.97
C ALA A 138 -4.11 15.45 4.24
N GLU A 139 -4.98 16.46 4.41
CA GLU A 139 -4.79 17.78 3.84
C GLU A 139 -3.59 18.51 4.44
N GLU A 140 -3.38 18.43 5.77
CA GLU A 140 -2.20 18.98 6.43
C GLU A 140 -0.93 18.30 5.90
N LEU A 141 -0.94 16.98 5.84
CA LEU A 141 0.20 16.20 5.35
C LEU A 141 0.53 16.56 3.90
N ASN A 142 -0.46 16.67 3.02
CA ASN A 142 -0.29 17.07 1.63
C ASN A 142 0.35 18.48 1.51
N LYS A 143 -0.14 19.45 2.29
CA LYS A 143 0.44 20.79 2.35
C LYS A 143 1.91 20.76 2.78
N LEU A 144 2.24 19.95 3.79
CA LEU A 144 3.62 19.80 4.27
C LEU A 144 4.54 19.20 3.20
N VAL A 145 4.08 18.15 2.52
CA VAL A 145 4.83 17.46 1.46
C VAL A 145 5.15 18.42 0.31
N ILE A 146 4.15 19.17 -0.16
CA ILE A 146 4.32 20.15 -1.24
C ILE A 146 5.26 21.27 -0.82
N LYS A 147 5.06 21.86 0.37
CA LYS A 147 5.87 22.95 0.90
C LYS A 147 7.35 22.59 1.00
N ASN A 148 7.65 21.37 1.48
CA ASN A 148 9.02 20.92 1.71
C ASN A 148 9.64 20.19 0.52
N LYS A 149 8.89 20.01 -0.58
CA LYS A 149 9.34 19.37 -1.83
C LYS A 149 9.95 17.98 -1.63
N ILE A 150 9.44 17.22 -0.66
CA ILE A 150 9.88 15.84 -0.41
C ILE A 150 9.10 14.83 -1.27
N ILE A 151 9.66 13.66 -1.44
CA ILE A 151 8.96 12.51 -2.01
C ILE A 151 8.19 11.82 -0.88
N PHE A 152 6.90 11.65 -1.07
CA PHE A 152 6.04 10.89 -0.18
C PHE A 152 5.43 9.72 -0.95
N ALA A 153 5.82 8.49 -0.60
CA ALA A 153 5.32 7.26 -1.21
C ALA A 153 4.34 6.56 -0.25
N LEU A 154 3.06 6.52 -0.63
CA LEU A 154 2.06 5.72 0.07
C LEU A 154 2.04 4.31 -0.52
N THR A 155 2.13 3.27 0.32
CA THR A 155 2.32 1.89 -0.15
C THR A 155 1.01 1.23 -0.59
N HIS A 156 0.51 1.61 -1.76
CA HIS A 156 -0.53 0.88 -2.48
C HIS A 156 0.10 -0.24 -3.32
N ASN A 157 0.46 -1.35 -2.67
CA ASN A 157 1.26 -2.44 -3.25
C ASN A 157 0.59 -3.15 -4.44
N TYR A 158 -0.74 -3.22 -4.50
CA TYR A 158 -1.43 -3.98 -5.55
C TYR A 158 -1.20 -3.44 -6.96
N SER A 159 -1.07 -2.13 -7.14
CA SER A 159 -0.72 -1.55 -8.44
C SER A 159 0.65 -1.98 -8.98
N ALA A 160 1.49 -2.59 -8.14
CA ALA A 160 2.79 -3.11 -8.54
C ALA A 160 2.73 -4.50 -9.21
N TYR A 161 1.62 -5.22 -9.13
CA TYR A 161 1.47 -6.51 -9.83
C TYR A 161 1.64 -6.35 -11.34
N PRO A 162 2.44 -7.22 -12.02
CA PRO A 162 2.70 -7.10 -13.45
C PRO A 162 1.43 -7.06 -14.30
N MET A 163 0.46 -7.92 -13.98
CA MET A 163 -0.78 -8.00 -14.75
C MET A 163 -1.70 -6.79 -14.55
N LEU A 164 -1.62 -6.09 -13.43
CA LEU A 164 -2.33 -4.82 -13.24
C LEU A 164 -1.69 -3.67 -14.02
N ARG A 165 -0.36 -3.68 -14.20
CA ARG A 165 0.32 -2.76 -15.10
C ARG A 165 -0.05 -3.03 -16.57
N GLU A 166 -0.18 -4.31 -16.95
CA GLU A 166 -0.64 -4.67 -18.30
C GLU A 166 -2.12 -4.31 -18.49
N ALA A 167 -3.00 -4.54 -17.49
CA ALA A 167 -4.38 -4.09 -17.53
C ALA A 167 -4.48 -2.58 -17.75
N LYS A 168 -3.73 -1.77 -16.99
CA LYS A 168 -3.64 -0.32 -17.18
C LYS A 168 -3.22 0.03 -18.62
N LYS A 169 -2.20 -0.62 -19.15
CA LYS A 169 -1.69 -0.40 -20.50
C LYS A 169 -2.73 -0.74 -21.58
N ILE A 170 -3.46 -1.86 -21.43
CA ILE A 170 -4.55 -2.24 -22.34
C ILE A 170 -5.66 -1.20 -22.30
N VAL A 171 -6.07 -0.75 -21.13
CA VAL A 171 -7.11 0.28 -20.95
C VAL A 171 -6.67 1.61 -21.57
N SER A 172 -5.49 2.12 -21.19
CA SER A 172 -4.98 3.42 -21.67
C SER A 172 -4.66 3.45 -23.16
N SER A 173 -4.37 2.28 -23.77
CA SER A 173 -4.16 2.18 -25.23
C SER A 173 -5.46 2.22 -26.06
N GLY A 174 -6.63 2.28 -25.41
CA GLY A 174 -7.93 2.30 -26.08
C GLY A 174 -8.40 0.95 -26.65
N LYS A 175 -7.70 -0.15 -26.36
CA LYS A 175 -8.07 -1.49 -26.86
C LYS A 175 -9.46 -1.95 -26.43
N ILE A 176 -9.92 -1.52 -25.26
CA ILE A 176 -11.28 -1.81 -24.78
C ILE A 176 -12.31 -0.74 -25.19
N GLY A 177 -11.88 0.32 -25.88
CA GLY A 177 -12.76 1.45 -26.23
C GLY A 177 -13.09 2.33 -25.02
N ASN A 178 -14.22 3.04 -25.08
CA ASN A 178 -14.70 3.85 -23.97
C ASN A 178 -15.14 2.96 -22.80
N ILE A 179 -14.68 3.26 -21.59
CA ILE A 179 -15.09 2.51 -20.39
C ILE A 179 -16.56 2.82 -20.10
N ASN A 180 -17.36 1.77 -19.94
CA ASN A 180 -18.77 1.84 -19.60
C ASN A 180 -19.02 1.44 -18.13
N LEU A 181 -18.37 0.36 -17.67
CA LEU A 181 -18.59 -0.21 -16.32
C LEU A 181 -17.26 -0.59 -15.68
N VAL A 182 -17.18 -0.39 -14.35
CA VAL A 182 -16.06 -0.83 -13.52
C VAL A 182 -16.59 -1.48 -12.25
N ASN A 183 -16.13 -2.70 -11.96
CA ASN A 183 -16.44 -3.37 -10.70
C ASN A 183 -15.16 -3.71 -9.97
N VAL A 184 -15.08 -3.39 -8.67
CA VAL A 184 -14.01 -3.81 -7.79
C VAL A 184 -14.60 -4.49 -6.57
N GLU A 185 -14.05 -5.65 -6.24
CA GLU A 185 -14.45 -6.45 -5.08
C GLU A 185 -13.23 -6.73 -4.21
N TYR A 186 -13.39 -6.66 -2.89
CA TYR A 186 -12.35 -7.09 -1.97
C TYR A 186 -12.98 -7.77 -0.74
N PRO A 187 -13.53 -8.99 -0.90
CA PRO A 187 -14.01 -9.77 0.22
C PRO A 187 -12.87 -10.42 1.00
N GLN A 188 -12.99 -10.40 2.32
CA GLN A 188 -12.16 -11.13 3.30
C GLN A 188 -13.08 -11.65 4.41
N GLY A 189 -12.64 -12.66 5.16
CA GLY A 189 -13.46 -13.32 6.19
C GLY A 189 -12.92 -13.19 7.62
N TYR A 190 -11.94 -12.31 7.89
CA TYR A 190 -11.23 -12.31 9.17
C TYR A 190 -12.01 -11.76 10.38
N THR A 191 -13.16 -11.10 10.16
CA THR A 191 -14.03 -10.65 11.27
C THR A 191 -15.10 -11.65 11.64
N VAL A 192 -15.30 -12.71 10.85
CA VAL A 192 -16.29 -13.74 11.14
C VAL A 192 -15.84 -14.58 12.33
N GLY A 193 -16.72 -14.72 13.33
CA GLY A 193 -16.45 -15.52 14.53
C GLY A 193 -15.48 -14.88 15.52
N ILE A 194 -15.09 -13.61 15.34
CA ILE A 194 -14.31 -12.88 16.34
C ILE A 194 -15.16 -12.68 17.60
N LYS A 195 -14.76 -13.35 18.68
CA LYS A 195 -15.30 -13.11 20.02
C LYS A 195 -14.56 -11.94 20.67
N LYS A 196 -15.27 -11.09 21.39
CA LYS A 196 -14.69 -9.95 22.16
C LYS A 196 -13.49 -10.32 23.04
N LYS A 197 -13.41 -11.56 23.50
CA LYS A 197 -12.33 -12.08 24.37
C LYS A 197 -11.08 -12.52 23.62
N GLU A 198 -11.16 -12.73 22.30
CA GLU A 198 -10.05 -13.19 21.46
C GLU A 198 -9.52 -12.07 20.56
N GLU A 199 -9.67 -10.80 20.97
CA GLU A 199 -9.11 -9.67 20.24
C GLU A 199 -7.61 -9.88 20.05
N SER A 200 -7.23 -10.33 18.86
CA SER A 200 -5.81 -10.41 18.54
C SER A 200 -5.20 -9.01 18.69
N LYS A 201 -4.01 -8.91 19.23
CA LYS A 201 -3.30 -7.63 19.40
C LYS A 201 -3.19 -6.86 18.07
N THR A 202 -3.23 -7.57 16.95
CA THR A 202 -3.19 -7.03 15.59
C THR A 202 -4.50 -6.37 15.14
N LEU A 203 -5.65 -6.76 15.71
CA LEU A 203 -6.95 -6.17 15.40
C LEU A 203 -7.31 -5.03 16.36
N LYS A 204 -6.82 -5.06 17.59
CA LYS A 204 -7.22 -4.12 18.66
C LYS A 204 -7.18 -2.65 18.26
N TRP A 205 -6.16 -2.23 17.51
CA TRP A 205 -6.07 -0.84 17.07
C TRP A 205 -7.03 -0.52 15.90
N ARG A 206 -7.36 -1.52 15.07
CA ARG A 206 -8.32 -1.37 13.96
C ARG A 206 -9.76 -1.17 14.47
N LEU A 207 -10.07 -1.78 15.61
CA LEU A 207 -11.37 -1.66 16.27
C LEU A 207 -11.54 -0.33 17.05
N ASP A 208 -10.46 0.44 17.20
CA ASP A 208 -10.46 1.75 17.86
C ASP A 208 -10.58 2.86 16.80
N LYS A 209 -11.78 3.46 16.68
CA LYS A 209 -12.07 4.55 15.73
C LYS A 209 -11.13 5.74 15.85
N LYS A 210 -10.54 5.99 17.04
CA LYS A 210 -9.56 7.06 17.23
C LYS A 210 -8.23 6.77 16.54
N LYS A 211 -7.93 5.49 16.29
CA LYS A 211 -6.68 5.03 15.66
C LYS A 211 -6.84 4.66 14.20
N SER A 212 -7.99 4.07 13.85
CA SER A 212 -8.28 3.60 12.49
C SER A 212 -9.07 4.60 11.64
N GLY A 213 -9.68 5.61 12.27
CA GLY A 213 -10.56 6.57 11.59
C GLY A 213 -12.05 6.17 11.64
N PRO A 214 -12.91 6.88 10.93
CA PRO A 214 -14.36 6.73 11.03
C PRO A 214 -14.90 5.41 10.46
N SER A 215 -14.18 4.78 9.53
CA SER A 215 -14.56 3.50 8.91
C SER A 215 -13.36 2.55 8.91
N MET A 216 -13.52 1.37 9.53
CA MET A 216 -12.49 0.35 9.53
C MET A 216 -12.36 -0.28 8.13
N ILE A 217 -13.46 -0.72 7.55
CA ILE A 217 -13.41 -1.49 6.31
C ILE A 217 -12.96 -0.66 5.12
N LEU A 218 -13.41 0.59 5.03
CA LEU A 218 -13.00 1.48 3.95
C LEU A 218 -11.52 1.88 4.08
N ALA A 219 -11.04 2.14 5.30
CA ALA A 219 -9.64 2.45 5.55
C ALA A 219 -8.72 1.26 5.34
N GLU A 220 -9.12 0.05 5.77
CA GLU A 220 -8.26 -1.13 5.73
C GLU A 220 -8.14 -1.70 4.31
N ILE A 221 -9.25 -1.93 3.62
CA ILE A 221 -9.27 -2.57 2.29
C ILE A 221 -9.98 -1.73 1.20
N GLY A 222 -10.91 -0.85 1.58
CA GLY A 222 -11.58 0.04 0.62
C GLY A 222 -10.62 0.98 -0.10
N THR A 223 -9.59 1.48 0.60
CA THR A 223 -8.53 2.30 -0.02
C THR A 223 -7.79 1.57 -1.13
N HIS A 224 -7.55 0.27 -0.99
CA HIS A 224 -6.94 -0.56 -2.04
C HIS A 224 -7.86 -0.71 -3.24
N ALA A 225 -9.15 -1.01 -3.00
CA ALA A 225 -10.14 -1.16 -4.06
C ALA A 225 -10.31 0.14 -4.86
N TYR A 226 -10.43 1.27 -4.17
CA TYR A 226 -10.54 2.59 -4.79
C TYR A 226 -9.28 2.98 -5.56
N HIS A 227 -8.08 2.77 -4.96
CA HIS A 227 -6.82 3.02 -5.63
C HIS A 227 -6.69 2.18 -6.90
N LEU A 228 -7.08 0.90 -6.85
CA LEU A 228 -7.01 0.00 -8.00
C LEU A 228 -7.92 0.47 -9.15
N LEU A 229 -9.15 0.89 -8.84
CA LEU A 229 -10.05 1.49 -9.83
C LEU A 229 -9.36 2.65 -10.53
N ARG A 230 -8.89 3.65 -9.78
CA ARG A 230 -8.23 4.84 -10.34
C ARG A 230 -6.96 4.49 -11.11
N TYR A 231 -6.16 3.57 -10.58
CA TYR A 231 -4.89 3.17 -11.20
C TYR A 231 -5.09 2.54 -12.58
N VAL A 232 -6.06 1.64 -12.71
CA VAL A 232 -6.30 0.90 -13.96
C VAL A 232 -7.05 1.76 -14.99
N THR A 233 -8.02 2.56 -14.54
CA THR A 233 -8.93 3.29 -15.45
C THR A 233 -8.53 4.74 -15.69
N GLU A 234 -7.76 5.34 -14.78
CA GLU A 234 -7.46 6.77 -14.74
C GLU A 234 -8.72 7.67 -14.60
N LEU A 235 -9.85 7.07 -14.18
CA LEU A 235 -11.10 7.78 -13.96
C LEU A 235 -11.26 8.25 -12.52
N GLU A 236 -11.99 9.37 -12.35
CA GLU A 236 -12.32 9.95 -11.06
C GLU A 236 -13.79 9.69 -10.71
N VAL A 237 -14.05 9.40 -9.44
CA VAL A 237 -15.41 9.32 -8.90
C VAL A 237 -15.95 10.74 -8.68
N ILE A 238 -17.10 11.06 -9.30
CA ILE A 238 -17.75 12.37 -9.18
C ILE A 238 -18.96 12.34 -8.26
N GLU A 239 -19.63 11.19 -8.14
CA GLU A 239 -20.75 10.97 -7.22
C GLU A 239 -20.71 9.52 -6.71
N LEU A 240 -21.20 9.31 -5.50
CA LEU A 240 -21.37 7.96 -4.93
C LEU A 240 -22.61 7.87 -4.04
N ALA A 241 -23.17 6.64 -3.99
CA ALA A 241 -24.07 6.21 -2.95
C ALA A 241 -23.44 5.03 -2.23
N ALA A 242 -23.57 4.93 -0.92
CA ALA A 242 -22.93 3.89 -0.14
C ALA A 242 -23.86 3.34 0.95
N GLU A 243 -23.76 2.03 1.18
CA GLU A 243 -24.21 1.36 2.37
C GLU A 243 -23.00 0.85 3.13
N VAL A 244 -22.82 1.30 4.37
CA VAL A 244 -21.69 0.93 5.25
C VAL A 244 -22.28 0.41 6.56
N ASN A 245 -22.01 -0.84 6.89
CA ASN A 245 -22.61 -1.49 8.05
C ASN A 245 -21.66 -2.45 8.76
N SER A 246 -22.07 -2.93 9.92
CA SER A 246 -21.44 -4.04 10.66
C SER A 246 -22.34 -5.26 10.59
N LEU A 247 -21.88 -6.29 9.92
CA LEU A 247 -22.56 -7.61 9.84
C LEU A 247 -22.18 -8.49 11.04
N SER A 248 -20.97 -8.30 11.57
CA SER A 248 -20.50 -8.99 12.78
C SER A 248 -21.05 -8.27 14.02
N LYS A 249 -22.07 -8.85 14.66
CA LYS A 249 -22.79 -8.28 15.81
C LYS A 249 -21.89 -7.86 16.99
N GLU A 250 -20.70 -8.40 17.07
CA GLU A 250 -19.75 -8.18 18.15
C GLU A 250 -18.82 -7.00 17.91
N LEU A 251 -18.84 -6.42 16.71
CA LEU A 251 -18.00 -5.29 16.34
C LEU A 251 -18.70 -3.95 16.57
N THR A 252 -17.92 -2.95 17.00
CA THR A 252 -18.34 -1.54 17.12
C THR A 252 -17.94 -0.71 15.91
N VAL A 253 -17.27 -1.33 14.94
CA VAL A 253 -16.82 -0.73 13.68
C VAL A 253 -17.48 -1.45 12.52
N ASP A 254 -17.52 -0.80 11.38
CA ASP A 254 -18.01 -1.38 10.13
C ASP A 254 -17.06 -2.48 9.62
N ASP A 255 -17.65 -3.52 9.03
CA ASP A 255 -16.93 -4.64 8.43
C ASP A 255 -17.40 -4.97 7.00
N ASN A 256 -18.33 -4.18 6.47
CA ASN A 256 -18.86 -4.32 5.13
C ASN A 256 -19.26 -2.96 4.53
N ALA A 257 -19.00 -2.78 3.23
CA ALA A 257 -19.43 -1.60 2.49
C ALA A 257 -19.72 -1.94 1.03
N PHE A 258 -20.86 -1.43 0.54
CA PHE A 258 -21.24 -1.40 -0.87
C PHE A 258 -21.26 0.05 -1.35
N LEU A 259 -20.59 0.33 -2.47
CA LEU A 259 -20.57 1.66 -3.08
C LEU A 259 -21.01 1.57 -4.54
N LEU A 260 -21.93 2.44 -4.92
CA LEU A 260 -22.31 2.68 -6.31
C LEU A 260 -21.69 4.00 -6.75
N LEU A 261 -21.01 4.02 -7.90
CA LEU A 261 -20.18 5.12 -8.34
C LEU A 261 -20.63 5.68 -9.69
N ARG A 262 -20.54 7.00 -9.82
CA ARG A 262 -20.51 7.68 -11.11
C ARG A 262 -19.12 8.23 -11.38
N LEU A 263 -18.61 7.97 -12.56
CA LEU A 263 -17.27 8.35 -12.97
C LEU A 263 -17.32 9.53 -13.93
N ASN A 264 -16.23 10.30 -14.00
CA ASN A 264 -16.15 11.56 -14.77
C ASN A 264 -16.36 11.41 -16.29
N ASN A 265 -16.22 10.18 -16.83
CA ASN A 265 -16.54 9.88 -18.24
C ASN A 265 -17.97 9.35 -18.46
N GLN A 266 -18.88 9.50 -17.47
CA GLN A 266 -20.23 8.96 -17.43
C GLN A 266 -20.31 7.43 -17.22
N ALA A 267 -19.21 6.72 -17.03
CA ALA A 267 -19.22 5.30 -16.67
C ALA A 267 -19.85 5.10 -15.27
N ARG A 268 -20.33 3.89 -15.05
CA ARG A 268 -20.83 3.45 -13.74
C ARG A 268 -19.84 2.49 -13.11
N GLY A 269 -19.72 2.55 -11.79
CA GLY A 269 -18.87 1.64 -11.06
C GLY A 269 -19.53 1.10 -9.81
N SER A 270 -18.96 0.03 -9.29
CA SER A 270 -19.26 -0.44 -7.94
C SER A 270 -17.98 -0.86 -7.23
N ILE A 271 -17.95 -0.63 -5.93
CA ILE A 271 -16.94 -1.20 -5.03
C ILE A 271 -17.68 -1.96 -3.94
N TRP A 272 -17.32 -3.22 -3.74
CA TRP A 272 -17.72 -4.00 -2.59
C TRP A 272 -16.51 -4.43 -1.80
N VAL A 273 -16.50 -4.10 -0.52
CA VAL A 273 -15.45 -4.50 0.41
C VAL A 273 -16.06 -5.07 1.68
N SER A 274 -15.55 -6.20 2.14
CA SER A 274 -16.05 -6.86 3.34
C SER A 274 -14.94 -7.60 4.05
N SER A 275 -14.96 -7.60 5.37
CA SER A 275 -14.18 -8.52 6.21
C SER A 275 -15.02 -9.61 6.84
N ALA A 276 -16.34 -9.64 6.54
CA ALA A 276 -17.31 -10.60 7.03
C ALA A 276 -17.70 -11.66 5.99
N ALA A 277 -16.95 -11.80 4.89
CA ALA A 277 -17.22 -12.74 3.81
C ALA A 277 -16.44 -14.03 4.03
N THR A 278 -17.06 -15.02 4.70
CA THR A 278 -16.45 -16.34 4.91
C THR A 278 -16.02 -16.97 3.59
N GLY A 279 -14.78 -17.45 3.51
CA GLY A 279 -14.19 -18.02 2.29
C GLY A 279 -13.58 -16.99 1.33
N GLY A 280 -13.82 -15.69 1.56
CA GLY A 280 -13.07 -14.63 0.90
C GLY A 280 -11.71 -14.44 1.57
N GLU A 281 -10.65 -15.01 1.04
CA GLU A 281 -9.31 -14.93 1.65
C GLU A 281 -8.66 -13.57 1.42
N ASN A 282 -8.23 -13.29 0.18
CA ASN A 282 -7.74 -12.00 -0.29
C ASN A 282 -8.33 -11.68 -1.67
N GLY A 283 -9.65 -11.75 -1.76
CA GLY A 283 -10.40 -11.75 -3.00
C GLY A 283 -10.42 -10.40 -3.75
N LEU A 284 -9.31 -9.65 -3.79
CA LEU A 284 -9.26 -8.41 -4.56
C LEU A 284 -9.36 -8.71 -6.05
N LYS A 285 -10.39 -8.14 -6.66
CA LYS A 285 -10.72 -8.35 -8.06
C LYS A 285 -11.13 -7.04 -8.71
N ILE A 286 -10.70 -6.83 -9.95
CA ILE A 286 -11.16 -5.71 -10.77
C ILE A 286 -11.64 -6.21 -12.12
N ARG A 287 -12.76 -5.67 -12.59
CA ARG A 287 -13.32 -5.86 -13.94
C ARG A 287 -13.59 -4.51 -14.56
N VAL A 288 -13.08 -4.29 -15.75
CA VAL A 288 -13.31 -3.07 -16.53
C VAL A 288 -13.91 -3.44 -17.88
N PHE A 289 -15.10 -2.94 -18.16
CA PHE A 289 -15.84 -3.21 -19.38
C PHE A 289 -15.93 -1.94 -20.23
N GLY A 290 -15.42 -2.02 -21.42
CA GLY A 290 -15.47 -0.95 -22.40
C GLY A 290 -16.33 -1.30 -23.59
N SER A 291 -16.48 -0.35 -24.53
CA SER A 291 -17.31 -0.49 -25.73
C SER A 291 -16.72 -1.46 -26.78
N LYS A 292 -15.43 -1.82 -26.66
CA LYS A 292 -14.71 -2.71 -27.60
C LYS A 292 -14.08 -3.92 -26.92
N GLY A 293 -14.21 -4.07 -25.62
CA GLY A 293 -13.62 -5.19 -24.90
C GLY A 293 -13.65 -5.01 -23.39
N ALA A 294 -13.02 -5.95 -22.68
CA ALA A 294 -12.98 -5.98 -21.24
C ALA A 294 -11.65 -6.54 -20.73
N VAL A 295 -11.27 -6.17 -19.52
CA VAL A 295 -10.19 -6.79 -18.75
C VAL A 295 -10.69 -7.22 -17.38
N GLU A 296 -10.19 -8.37 -16.88
CA GLU A 296 -10.46 -8.87 -15.54
C GLU A 296 -9.16 -9.38 -14.93
N TRP A 297 -8.87 -8.93 -13.71
CA TRP A 297 -7.77 -9.43 -12.90
C TRP A 297 -8.26 -9.82 -11.51
N PHE A 298 -7.66 -10.87 -10.96
CA PHE A 298 -7.99 -11.43 -9.65
C PHE A 298 -6.71 -11.76 -8.87
N GLN A 299 -6.66 -11.38 -7.60
CA GLN A 299 -5.47 -11.51 -6.77
C GLN A 299 -5.11 -12.98 -6.46
N ASP A 300 -6.08 -13.89 -6.39
CA ASP A 300 -5.81 -15.30 -6.13
C ASP A 300 -5.14 -15.99 -7.34
N ASP A 301 -5.20 -15.35 -8.52
CA ASP A 301 -4.48 -15.75 -9.72
C ASP A 301 -3.75 -14.54 -10.32
N PRO A 302 -2.74 -13.99 -9.61
CA PRO A 302 -2.22 -12.65 -9.89
C PRO A 302 -1.38 -12.55 -11.16
N ASN A 303 -0.93 -13.67 -11.71
CA ASN A 303 -0.08 -13.73 -12.88
C ASN A 303 -0.86 -13.86 -14.19
N ASN A 304 -2.17 -13.98 -14.11
CA ASN A 304 -3.08 -14.06 -15.25
C ASN A 304 -3.98 -12.84 -15.34
N LEU A 305 -4.16 -12.33 -16.57
CA LEU A 305 -5.10 -11.27 -16.90
C LEU A 305 -6.04 -11.78 -17.99
N LYS A 306 -7.34 -11.78 -17.73
CA LYS A 306 -8.34 -12.08 -18.76
C LYS A 306 -8.57 -10.83 -19.59
N PHE A 307 -8.45 -10.96 -20.89
CA PHE A 307 -8.73 -9.93 -21.87
C PHE A 307 -9.71 -10.44 -22.94
N THR A 308 -10.77 -9.70 -23.17
CA THR A 308 -11.79 -10.02 -24.19
C THR A 308 -11.97 -8.84 -25.10
N GLU A 309 -11.79 -9.03 -26.40
CA GLU A 309 -12.20 -8.08 -27.42
C GLU A 309 -13.64 -8.37 -27.84
N LEU A 310 -14.38 -7.34 -28.22
CA LEU A 310 -15.76 -7.49 -28.71
C LEU A 310 -15.79 -8.54 -29.85
N ASP A 311 -16.75 -9.44 -29.79
CA ASP A 311 -16.98 -10.54 -30.74
C ASP A 311 -15.81 -11.53 -30.89
N LYS A 312 -14.87 -11.55 -29.93
CA LYS A 312 -13.77 -12.51 -29.90
C LYS A 312 -13.76 -13.35 -28.61
N PRO A 313 -13.21 -14.56 -28.67
CA PRO A 313 -13.04 -15.35 -27.46
C PRO A 313 -12.13 -14.66 -26.43
N MET A 314 -12.39 -14.92 -25.15
CA MET A 314 -11.57 -14.46 -24.05
C MET A 314 -10.16 -15.09 -24.15
N LYS A 315 -9.15 -14.27 -23.92
CA LYS A 315 -7.73 -14.67 -23.84
C LYS A 315 -7.23 -14.49 -22.42
N ILE A 316 -6.33 -15.38 -21.99
CA ILE A 316 -5.53 -15.22 -20.79
C ILE A 316 -4.15 -14.72 -21.23
N ILE A 317 -3.69 -13.66 -20.60
CA ILE A 317 -2.40 -13.01 -20.83
C ILE A 317 -1.51 -13.26 -19.63
#